data_760464de22969bbf9ae2a451bb82adee
#
_entry.id   760464de22969bbf9ae2a451bb82adee
#
_cell.length_a   1.000
_cell.length_b   1.000
_cell.length_c   1.000
_cell.angle_alpha   90.00
_cell.angle_beta   90.00
_cell.angle_gamma   90.00
#
_symmetry.space_group_name_H-M   'P 1'
#
loop_
_entity.id
_entity.type
_entity.pdbx_description
1 polymer ?
#
loop_
_entity_poly.entity_id
_entity_poly.type
_entity_poly.pdbx_seq_one_letter_code
_entity_poly.pdbx_strand_id
1 'polypeptide(L)'
;MTAALIIGSTVCDVMIYLDRLPSREGDAHIDHQQWSVGGCAFNVVNILHFLSQPYQFVSPVGSGIYGDFIRRELKQLGISSSISLEGDNGCCYCFVESDGERTFLSDHGVEYSFQAEWLKELETDRFDYIYLCGLEVEEPTGLALVQSISQLEGQVIFAPGPRGLLIPKDRLEAIYDLHPILHVNEAEALAFSGCREIQPAIEHLYQRTGQLVIVTLGENGAVAYDGNWYEADGFPTEVVDTVGAGDSHVGAFISARLEGLDMTQALRFANKVSSQIVASKGVHLTKEQQEALRTELKQK
;
A
#
# COMPACT_ATOMS: atom_id res chain seq x y z
N MET A 1 -1.40 10.54 21.37
CA MET A 1 -0.19 10.13 20.63
C MET A 1 -0.54 10.22 19.17
N THR A 2 0.31 10.84 18.38
CA THR A 2 0.21 10.84 16.93
C THR A 2 0.48 9.42 16.44
N ALA A 3 -0.43 8.83 15.66
CA ALA A 3 -0.30 7.47 15.17
C ALA A 3 -1.01 7.30 13.82
N ALA A 4 -0.63 6.29 13.07
CA ALA A 4 -1.32 5.88 11.86
C ALA A 4 -2.15 4.62 12.10
N LEU A 5 -3.38 4.59 11.63
CA LEU A 5 -4.19 3.38 11.51
C LEU A 5 -4.04 2.83 10.09
N ILE A 6 -3.60 1.60 9.97
CA ILE A 6 -3.42 0.93 8.69
C ILE A 6 -4.40 -0.23 8.61
N ILE A 7 -5.31 -0.14 7.64
CA ILE A 7 -6.37 -1.11 7.43
C ILE A 7 -6.15 -1.80 6.08
N GLY A 8 -6.14 -3.12 6.07
CA GLY A 8 -6.06 -3.88 4.84
C GLY A 8 -5.47 -5.27 5.03
N SER A 9 -5.43 -6.01 3.94
CA SER A 9 -5.02 -7.42 3.92
C SER A 9 -3.52 -7.62 4.07
N THR A 10 -3.19 -8.79 4.64
CA THR A 10 -1.84 -9.36 4.62
C THR A 10 -1.91 -10.70 3.89
N VAL A 11 -1.16 -10.83 2.82
CA VAL A 11 -1.20 -12.01 1.95
C VAL A 11 0.15 -12.71 1.89
N CYS A 12 0.14 -13.98 1.48
CA CYS A 12 1.36 -14.69 1.11
C CYS A 12 1.62 -14.50 -0.37
N ASP A 13 2.68 -13.82 -0.74
CA ASP A 13 3.15 -13.76 -2.12
C ASP A 13 3.98 -15.00 -2.43
N VAL A 14 3.51 -15.81 -3.37
CA VAL A 14 4.17 -17.01 -3.87
C VAL A 14 4.85 -16.67 -5.19
N MET A 15 6.12 -16.29 -5.13
CA MET A 15 6.93 -15.98 -6.31
C MET A 15 7.36 -17.28 -6.99
N ILE A 16 6.95 -17.48 -8.23
CA ILE A 16 7.20 -18.67 -9.02
C ILE A 16 8.04 -18.26 -10.24
N TYR A 17 9.27 -18.73 -10.29
CA TYR A 17 10.21 -18.44 -11.38
C TYR A 17 10.21 -19.59 -12.38
N LEU A 18 10.05 -19.27 -13.66
CA LEU A 18 9.98 -20.21 -14.77
C LEU A 18 10.48 -19.54 -16.06
N ASP A 19 10.81 -20.35 -17.05
CA ASP A 19 11.26 -19.82 -18.34
C ASP A 19 10.13 -19.02 -19.01
N ARG A 20 8.94 -19.63 -19.15
CA ARG A 20 7.75 -19.01 -19.75
C ARG A 20 6.49 -19.69 -19.24
N LEU A 21 5.41 -18.91 -19.08
CA LEU A 21 4.08 -19.47 -18.80
C LEU A 21 3.64 -20.40 -19.93
N PRO A 22 3.12 -21.60 -19.60
CA PRO A 22 2.66 -22.53 -20.63
C PRO A 22 1.43 -21.98 -21.35
N SER A 23 1.33 -22.27 -22.65
CA SER A 23 0.08 -22.07 -23.37
C SER A 23 -1.00 -23.03 -22.86
N ARG A 24 -2.27 -22.80 -23.26
CA ARG A 24 -3.36 -23.73 -22.95
C ARG A 24 -2.96 -25.16 -23.39
N GLU A 25 -3.20 -26.15 -22.52
CA GLU A 25 -2.82 -27.56 -22.70
C GLU A 25 -1.31 -27.83 -22.66
N GLY A 26 -0.48 -26.79 -22.38
CA GLY A 26 0.95 -26.92 -22.21
C GLY A 26 1.35 -27.31 -20.79
N ASP A 27 2.63 -27.60 -20.62
CA ASP A 27 3.29 -27.89 -19.35
C ASP A 27 4.57 -27.06 -19.23
N ALA A 28 4.95 -26.69 -18.01
CA ALA A 28 6.19 -25.98 -17.74
C ALA A 28 6.78 -26.40 -16.39
N HIS A 29 8.10 -26.38 -16.30
CA HIS A 29 8.79 -26.59 -15.03
C HIS A 29 8.93 -25.29 -14.25
N ILE A 30 8.77 -25.36 -12.94
CA ILE A 30 9.13 -24.30 -12.01
C ILE A 30 10.61 -24.44 -11.69
N ASP A 31 11.40 -23.40 -11.98
CA ASP A 31 12.83 -23.39 -11.68
C ASP A 31 13.07 -23.31 -10.17
N HIS A 32 12.38 -22.37 -9.53
CA HIS A 32 12.31 -22.27 -8.06
C HIS A 32 11.10 -21.43 -7.65
N GLN A 33 10.74 -21.54 -6.37
CA GLN A 33 9.73 -20.69 -5.78
C GLN A 33 10.21 -20.10 -4.45
N GLN A 34 9.69 -18.94 -4.13
CA GLN A 34 9.96 -18.23 -2.88
C GLN A 34 8.66 -17.67 -2.33
N TRP A 35 8.51 -17.69 -1.00
CA TRP A 35 7.38 -17.08 -0.34
C TRP A 35 7.81 -15.83 0.41
N SER A 36 6.98 -14.81 0.37
CA SER A 36 7.13 -13.58 1.14
C SER A 36 5.79 -13.11 1.66
N VAL A 37 5.83 -12.33 2.72
CA VAL A 37 4.63 -11.61 3.18
C VAL A 37 4.47 -10.38 2.32
N GLY A 38 3.26 -10.15 1.82
CA GLY A 38 2.86 -9.03 1.00
C GLY A 38 1.49 -8.51 1.39
N GLY A 39 0.89 -7.78 0.46
CA GLY A 39 -0.34 -7.01 0.64
C GLY A 39 -0.06 -5.54 0.90
N CYS A 40 -0.88 -4.67 0.29
CA CYS A 40 -0.62 -3.21 0.32
C CYS A 40 -0.53 -2.68 1.75
N ALA A 41 -1.44 -3.07 2.62
CA ALA A 41 -1.44 -2.62 4.00
C ALA A 41 -0.23 -3.12 4.79
N PHE A 42 0.18 -4.39 4.58
CA PHE A 42 1.41 -4.90 5.18
C PHE A 42 2.64 -4.12 4.68
N ASN A 43 2.73 -3.82 3.41
CA ASN A 43 3.85 -3.07 2.84
C ASN A 43 3.97 -1.68 3.48
N VAL A 44 2.84 -0.97 3.68
CA VAL A 44 2.82 0.32 4.40
C VAL A 44 3.29 0.16 5.84
N VAL A 45 2.74 -0.83 6.56
CA VAL A 45 3.13 -1.13 7.95
C VAL A 45 4.61 -1.46 8.05
N ASN A 46 5.14 -2.24 7.14
CA ASN A 46 6.54 -2.64 7.14
C ASN A 46 7.47 -1.42 7.08
N ILE A 47 7.13 -0.42 6.27
CA ILE A 47 7.87 0.85 6.22
C ILE A 47 7.72 1.65 7.52
N LEU A 48 6.51 1.81 8.05
CA LEU A 48 6.29 2.48 9.34
C LEU A 48 7.10 1.79 10.46
N HIS A 49 7.10 0.46 10.48
CA HIS A 49 7.85 -0.34 11.43
C HIS A 49 9.36 -0.13 11.28
N PHE A 50 9.88 -0.20 10.05
CA PHE A 50 11.30 0.08 9.77
C PHE A 50 11.72 1.48 10.21
N LEU A 51 10.82 2.47 10.04
CA LEU A 51 11.08 3.85 10.44
C LEU A 51 10.76 4.14 11.91
N SER A 52 10.34 3.12 12.68
CA SER A 52 9.98 3.21 14.11
C SER A 52 8.86 4.23 14.39
N GLN A 53 7.92 4.34 13.46
CA GLN A 53 6.74 5.18 13.63
C GLN A 53 5.64 4.43 14.40
N PRO A 54 4.82 5.12 15.19
CA PRO A 54 3.69 4.51 15.87
C PRO A 54 2.55 4.21 14.88
N TYR A 55 2.06 2.99 14.91
CA TYR A 55 0.92 2.56 14.09
C TYR A 55 0.04 1.55 14.84
N GLN A 56 -1.21 1.46 14.40
CA GLN A 56 -2.10 0.36 14.69
C GLN A 56 -2.42 -0.37 13.37
N PHE A 57 -2.34 -1.69 13.39
CA PHE A 57 -2.54 -2.51 12.21
C PHE A 57 -3.77 -3.38 12.34
N VAL A 58 -4.78 -3.11 11.54
CA VAL A 58 -6.02 -3.89 11.43
C VAL A 58 -5.97 -4.69 10.15
N SER A 59 -5.50 -5.92 10.27
CA SER A 59 -5.35 -6.84 9.15
C SER A 59 -5.78 -8.24 9.59
N PRO A 60 -6.82 -8.81 8.98
CA PRO A 60 -7.20 -10.18 9.29
C PRO A 60 -6.14 -11.16 8.79
N VAL A 61 -5.77 -12.12 9.64
CA VAL A 61 -4.86 -13.21 9.28
C VAL A 61 -5.55 -14.54 9.57
N GLY A 62 -5.73 -15.32 8.52
CA GLY A 62 -6.35 -16.64 8.57
C GLY A 62 -5.45 -17.77 9.04
N SER A 63 -5.85 -18.98 8.83
CA SER A 63 -5.14 -20.24 9.09
C SER A 63 -4.64 -20.91 7.80
N GLY A 64 -4.30 -22.19 7.87
CA GLY A 64 -3.77 -22.94 6.74
C GLY A 64 -2.30 -22.62 6.45
N ILE A 65 -1.78 -23.18 5.36
CA ILE A 65 -0.35 -23.09 5.05
C ILE A 65 0.14 -21.65 4.87
N TYR A 66 -0.67 -20.79 4.27
CA TYR A 66 -0.33 -19.38 4.04
C TYR A 66 -0.52 -18.55 5.29
N GLY A 67 -1.60 -18.75 6.04
CA GLY A 67 -1.84 -18.05 7.31
C GLY A 67 -0.77 -18.38 8.36
N ASP A 68 -0.35 -19.64 8.45
CA ASP A 68 0.71 -20.06 9.36
C ASP A 68 2.07 -19.48 8.96
N PHE A 69 2.34 -19.39 7.66
CA PHE A 69 3.52 -18.71 7.14
C PHE A 69 3.50 -17.24 7.54
N ILE A 70 2.41 -16.51 7.23
CA ILE A 70 2.25 -15.09 7.54
C ILE A 70 2.44 -14.83 9.03
N ARG A 71 1.75 -15.59 9.91
CA ARG A 71 1.89 -15.43 11.37
C ARG A 71 3.32 -15.60 11.87
N ARG A 72 4.05 -16.57 11.31
CA ARG A 72 5.45 -16.80 11.66
C ARG A 72 6.32 -15.61 11.25
N GLU A 73 6.18 -15.13 10.02
CA GLU A 73 6.98 -14.01 9.51
C GLU A 73 6.65 -12.69 10.24
N LEU A 74 5.38 -12.37 10.46
CA LEU A 74 4.97 -11.19 11.25
C LEU A 74 5.59 -11.24 12.67
N LYS A 75 5.58 -12.41 13.32
CA LYS A 75 6.20 -12.59 14.63
C LYS A 75 7.72 -12.35 14.60
N GLN A 76 8.41 -12.80 13.55
CA GLN A 76 9.86 -12.58 13.39
C GLN A 76 10.17 -11.10 13.16
N LEU A 77 9.33 -10.39 12.44
CA LEU A 77 9.45 -8.95 12.23
C LEU A 77 9.06 -8.11 13.44
N GLY A 78 8.37 -8.69 14.44
CA GLY A 78 7.82 -7.94 15.58
C GLY A 78 6.60 -7.10 15.21
N ILE A 79 5.94 -7.41 14.09
CA ILE A 79 4.70 -6.79 13.64
C ILE A 79 3.53 -7.60 14.18
N SER A 80 2.56 -6.93 14.79
CA SER A 80 1.34 -7.57 15.28
C SER A 80 0.13 -7.11 14.48
N SER A 81 -0.65 -8.07 13.98
CA SER A 81 -2.00 -7.83 13.51
C SER A 81 -2.99 -8.00 14.67
N SER A 82 -4.00 -7.15 14.72
CA SER A 82 -5.02 -7.21 15.78
C SER A 82 -6.06 -8.32 15.56
N ILE A 83 -6.18 -8.85 14.34
CA ILE A 83 -7.28 -9.75 13.96
C ILE A 83 -6.74 -11.12 13.54
N SER A 84 -7.22 -12.15 14.20
CA SER A 84 -6.97 -13.56 13.83
C SER A 84 -8.30 -14.23 13.53
N LEU A 85 -8.41 -14.87 12.36
CA LEU A 85 -9.65 -15.52 11.90
C LEU A 85 -9.48 -17.02 11.75
N GLU A 86 -10.59 -17.75 11.90
CA GLU A 86 -10.71 -19.12 11.44
C GLU A 86 -11.00 -19.14 9.93
N GLY A 87 -10.37 -20.05 9.20
CA GLY A 87 -10.47 -20.18 7.76
C GLY A 87 -9.13 -19.91 7.07
N ASP A 88 -9.00 -20.39 5.85
CA ASP A 88 -7.73 -20.32 5.13
C ASP A 88 -7.41 -18.90 4.66
N ASN A 89 -6.18 -18.48 4.87
CA ASN A 89 -5.62 -17.28 4.26
C ASN A 89 -5.33 -17.56 2.79
N GLY A 90 -5.66 -16.60 1.94
CA GLY A 90 -5.32 -16.66 0.54
C GLY A 90 -3.84 -16.37 0.24
N CYS A 91 -3.54 -16.33 -1.03
CA CYS A 91 -2.21 -16.02 -1.53
C CYS A 91 -2.27 -15.27 -2.87
N CYS A 92 -1.14 -14.67 -3.23
CA CYS A 92 -0.94 -14.14 -4.57
C CYS A 92 0.18 -14.95 -5.25
N TYR A 93 -0.16 -15.69 -6.31
CA TYR A 93 0.82 -16.33 -7.16
C TYR A 93 1.38 -15.29 -8.14
N CYS A 94 2.68 -15.04 -8.07
CA CYS A 94 3.39 -14.17 -8.98
C CYS A 94 4.32 -15.02 -9.86
N PHE A 95 3.94 -15.22 -11.10
CA PHE A 95 4.78 -15.90 -12.10
C PHE A 95 5.76 -14.90 -12.68
N VAL A 96 7.04 -15.20 -12.58
CA VAL A 96 8.14 -14.35 -13.06
C VAL A 96 8.83 -15.11 -14.20
N GLU A 97 8.67 -14.63 -15.43
CA GLU A 97 9.26 -15.20 -16.62
C GLU A 97 10.73 -14.79 -16.77
N SER A 98 11.49 -15.53 -17.58
CA SER A 98 12.93 -15.31 -17.75
C SER A 98 13.28 -13.93 -18.35
N ASP A 99 12.33 -13.29 -19.05
CA ASP A 99 12.45 -11.93 -19.58
C ASP A 99 12.09 -10.83 -18.57
N GLY A 100 11.65 -11.23 -17.35
CA GLY A 100 11.26 -10.33 -16.27
C GLY A 100 9.77 -9.96 -16.24
N GLU A 101 8.99 -10.41 -17.22
CA GLU A 101 7.54 -10.21 -17.23
C GLU A 101 6.87 -10.94 -16.07
N ARG A 102 5.77 -10.37 -15.56
CA ARG A 102 5.07 -10.89 -14.39
C ARG A 102 3.59 -11.05 -14.64
N THR A 103 3.07 -12.17 -14.18
CA THR A 103 1.63 -12.47 -14.18
C THR A 103 1.18 -12.82 -12.77
N PHE A 104 0.09 -12.21 -12.33
CA PHE A 104 -0.45 -12.39 -10.98
C PHE A 104 -1.76 -13.15 -11.02
N LEU A 105 -1.91 -14.12 -10.12
CA LEU A 105 -3.17 -14.82 -9.84
C LEU A 105 -3.42 -14.75 -8.32
N SER A 106 -4.47 -14.06 -7.92
CA SER A 106 -4.83 -13.92 -6.52
C SER A 106 -5.92 -14.92 -6.14
N ASP A 107 -5.69 -15.63 -5.05
CA ASP A 107 -6.66 -16.46 -4.36
C ASP A 107 -7.01 -15.74 -3.05
N HIS A 108 -8.23 -15.19 -2.96
CA HIS A 108 -8.69 -14.41 -1.82
C HIS A 108 -9.24 -15.33 -0.75
N GLY A 109 -8.67 -15.30 0.44
CA GLY A 109 -9.12 -15.99 1.62
C GLY A 109 -9.84 -15.09 2.62
N VAL A 110 -9.78 -15.46 3.90
CA VAL A 110 -10.44 -14.71 4.97
C VAL A 110 -9.82 -13.33 5.22
N GLU A 111 -8.60 -13.08 4.76
CA GLU A 111 -7.89 -11.80 4.91
C GLU A 111 -8.55 -10.62 4.18
N TYR A 112 -9.48 -10.90 3.26
CA TYR A 112 -10.29 -9.89 2.58
C TYR A 112 -11.70 -9.74 3.18
N SER A 113 -12.05 -10.49 4.23
CA SER A 113 -13.38 -10.47 4.85
C SER A 113 -13.43 -9.47 6.00
N PHE A 114 -13.38 -8.18 5.69
CA PHE A 114 -13.43 -7.12 6.71
C PHE A 114 -14.79 -7.04 7.40
N GLN A 115 -14.78 -6.87 8.73
CA GLN A 115 -15.96 -6.70 9.56
C GLN A 115 -15.93 -5.33 10.24
N ALA A 116 -17.06 -4.63 10.17
CA ALA A 116 -17.22 -3.30 10.76
C ALA A 116 -16.95 -3.28 12.28
N GLU A 117 -17.24 -4.40 12.95
CA GLU A 117 -17.07 -4.59 14.38
C GLU A 117 -15.62 -4.37 14.85
N TRP A 118 -14.64 -4.71 14.02
CA TRP A 118 -13.22 -4.56 14.37
C TRP A 118 -12.77 -3.10 14.53
N LEU A 119 -13.50 -2.19 13.89
CA LEU A 119 -13.22 -0.75 13.99
C LEU A 119 -13.96 -0.07 15.13
N LYS A 120 -15.04 -0.67 15.67
CA LYS A 120 -15.83 -0.07 16.76
C LYS A 120 -15.02 0.14 18.05
N GLU A 121 -14.08 -0.72 18.34
CA GLU A 121 -13.20 -0.56 19.51
C GLU A 121 -12.24 0.63 19.36
N LEU A 122 -12.08 1.15 18.14
CA LEU A 122 -11.19 2.25 17.79
C LEU A 122 -11.92 3.61 17.67
N GLU A 123 -13.25 3.67 17.83
CA GLU A 123 -14.05 4.89 17.62
C GLU A 123 -13.69 6.02 18.60
N THR A 124 -13.05 5.70 19.72
CA THR A 124 -12.58 6.70 20.71
C THR A 124 -11.11 7.09 20.51
N ASP A 125 -10.42 6.40 19.64
CA ASP A 125 -9.02 6.66 19.35
C ASP A 125 -8.89 7.76 18.29
N ARG A 126 -7.81 8.52 18.38
CA ARG A 126 -7.48 9.57 17.42
C ARG A 126 -6.25 9.17 16.65
N PHE A 127 -6.38 9.19 15.32
CA PHE A 127 -5.29 8.91 14.40
C PHE A 127 -4.97 10.17 13.58
N ASP A 128 -3.71 10.41 13.28
CA ASP A 128 -3.36 11.47 12.33
C ASP A 128 -3.70 11.04 10.91
N TYR A 129 -3.45 9.76 10.61
CA TYR A 129 -3.72 9.17 9.29
C TYR A 129 -4.40 7.81 9.41
N ILE A 130 -5.34 7.55 8.51
CA ILE A 130 -6.03 6.27 8.33
C ILE A 130 -5.79 5.81 6.90
N TYR A 131 -4.98 4.77 6.71
CA TYR A 131 -4.69 4.23 5.39
C TYR A 131 -5.68 3.15 4.99
N LEU A 132 -6.11 3.19 3.73
CA LEU A 132 -6.96 2.20 3.09
C LEU A 132 -6.54 1.97 1.64
N CYS A 133 -6.49 0.71 1.23
CA CYS A 133 -6.23 0.29 -0.15
C CYS A 133 -7.52 0.05 -0.93
N GLY A 134 -7.44 0.05 -2.26
CA GLY A 134 -8.58 -0.17 -3.13
C GLY A 134 -9.13 -1.59 -3.08
N LEU A 135 -8.29 -2.58 -2.79
CA LEU A 135 -8.70 -4.00 -2.73
C LEU A 135 -9.80 -4.22 -1.69
N GLU A 136 -9.65 -3.68 -0.49
CA GLU A 136 -10.62 -3.84 0.58
C GLU A 136 -11.94 -3.13 0.27
N VAL A 137 -11.90 -2.05 -0.51
CA VAL A 137 -13.10 -1.31 -0.95
C VAL A 137 -13.83 -2.04 -2.08
N GLU A 138 -13.10 -2.75 -2.95
CA GLU A 138 -13.66 -3.55 -4.04
C GLU A 138 -14.47 -4.75 -3.50
N GLU A 139 -14.05 -5.33 -2.37
CA GLU A 139 -14.69 -6.51 -1.78
C GLU A 139 -16.15 -6.26 -1.34
N PRO A 140 -17.01 -7.28 -1.26
CA PRO A 140 -18.42 -7.13 -0.89
C PRO A 140 -18.66 -6.35 0.41
N THR A 141 -17.74 -6.45 1.37
CA THR A 141 -17.79 -5.73 2.66
C THR A 141 -17.29 -4.29 2.58
N GLY A 142 -16.76 -3.85 1.43
CA GLY A 142 -16.09 -2.57 1.26
C GLY A 142 -16.94 -1.36 1.63
N LEU A 143 -18.23 -1.33 1.27
CA LEU A 143 -19.10 -0.23 1.66
C LEU A 143 -19.26 -0.12 3.18
N ALA A 144 -19.46 -1.26 3.86
CA ALA A 144 -19.57 -1.27 5.33
C ALA A 144 -18.24 -0.85 6.00
N LEU A 145 -17.11 -1.24 5.42
CA LEU A 145 -15.79 -0.81 5.87
C LEU A 145 -15.65 0.72 5.77
N VAL A 146 -15.98 1.31 4.62
CA VAL A 146 -15.91 2.77 4.41
C VAL A 146 -16.82 3.51 5.39
N GLN A 147 -18.05 3.00 5.61
CA GLN A 147 -18.98 3.57 6.58
C GLN A 147 -18.44 3.49 8.02
N SER A 148 -17.72 2.44 8.37
CA SER A 148 -17.09 2.32 9.69
C SER A 148 -15.91 3.29 9.83
N ILE A 149 -15.09 3.47 8.78
CA ILE A 149 -14.01 4.44 8.76
C ILE A 149 -14.54 5.88 8.94
N SER A 150 -15.72 6.19 8.40
CA SER A 150 -16.34 7.53 8.57
C SER A 150 -16.67 7.90 10.02
N GLN A 151 -16.68 6.94 10.94
CA GLN A 151 -16.89 7.16 12.37
C GLN A 151 -15.59 7.37 13.15
N LEU A 152 -14.43 7.16 12.50
CA LEU A 152 -13.12 7.33 13.12
C LEU A 152 -12.62 8.77 12.96
N GLU A 153 -11.78 9.21 13.89
CA GLU A 153 -11.16 10.53 13.82
C GLU A 153 -9.74 10.41 13.23
N GLY A 154 -9.53 10.95 12.03
CA GLY A 154 -8.25 10.94 11.32
C GLY A 154 -8.36 11.30 9.84
N GLN A 155 -7.24 11.70 9.23
CA GLN A 155 -7.18 11.98 7.80
C GLN A 155 -7.05 10.68 7.01
N VAL A 156 -8.05 10.35 6.21
CA VAL A 156 -7.98 9.16 5.33
C VAL A 156 -6.95 9.38 4.24
N ILE A 157 -6.12 8.36 4.01
CA ILE A 157 -5.25 8.23 2.82
C ILE A 157 -5.74 7.02 2.04
N PHE A 158 -6.18 7.26 0.82
CA PHE A 158 -6.68 6.23 -0.07
C PHE A 158 -5.73 5.99 -1.23
N ALA A 159 -5.24 4.75 -1.33
CA ALA A 159 -4.42 4.29 -2.44
C ALA A 159 -5.21 3.21 -3.22
N PRO A 160 -5.95 3.57 -4.28
CA PRO A 160 -6.82 2.63 -5.00
C PRO A 160 -6.08 1.46 -5.63
N GLY A 161 -4.83 1.68 -6.05
CA GLY A 161 -4.02 0.66 -6.71
C GLY A 161 -4.55 0.28 -8.11
N PRO A 162 -3.96 -0.75 -8.74
CA PRO A 162 -4.25 -1.09 -10.14
C PRO A 162 -5.69 -1.60 -10.36
N ARG A 163 -6.35 -2.09 -9.30
CA ARG A 163 -7.75 -2.56 -9.34
C ARG A 163 -8.77 -1.46 -9.00
N GLY A 164 -8.32 -0.26 -8.73
CA GLY A 164 -9.19 0.85 -8.31
C GLY A 164 -10.34 1.16 -9.27
N LEU A 165 -10.14 0.95 -10.59
CA LEU A 165 -11.19 1.10 -11.59
C LEU A 165 -12.27 -0.01 -11.55
N LEU A 166 -12.03 -1.09 -10.81
CA LEU A 166 -13.00 -2.18 -10.60
C LEU A 166 -13.88 -1.93 -9.36
N ILE A 167 -13.54 -0.94 -8.54
CA ILE A 167 -14.32 -0.56 -7.37
C ILE A 167 -15.72 -0.12 -7.83
N PRO A 168 -16.80 -0.70 -7.28
CA PRO A 168 -18.15 -0.24 -7.56
C PRO A 168 -18.33 1.25 -7.28
N LYS A 169 -19.06 1.93 -8.17
CA LYS A 169 -19.17 3.39 -8.15
C LYS A 169 -19.68 3.94 -6.81
N ASP A 170 -20.65 3.28 -6.21
CA ASP A 170 -21.23 3.66 -4.90
C ASP A 170 -20.19 3.64 -3.77
N ARG A 171 -19.26 2.69 -3.80
CA ARG A 171 -18.18 2.59 -2.81
C ARG A 171 -17.10 3.63 -3.07
N LEU A 172 -16.76 3.86 -4.34
CA LEU A 172 -15.80 4.90 -4.71
C LEU A 172 -16.31 6.30 -4.32
N GLU A 173 -17.59 6.58 -4.56
CA GLU A 173 -18.21 7.83 -4.09
C GLU A 173 -18.18 7.93 -2.55
N ALA A 174 -18.51 6.85 -1.84
CA ALA A 174 -18.46 6.85 -0.38
C ALA A 174 -17.05 7.13 0.17
N ILE A 175 -15.99 6.66 -0.49
CA ILE A 175 -14.60 7.01 -0.14
C ILE A 175 -14.33 8.49 -0.42
N TYR A 176 -14.74 9.02 -1.56
CA TYR A 176 -14.53 10.43 -1.90
C TYR A 176 -15.25 11.38 -0.93
N ASP A 177 -16.40 10.97 -0.41
CA ASP A 177 -17.15 11.73 0.62
C ASP A 177 -16.39 11.82 1.96
N LEU A 178 -15.38 10.97 2.19
CA LEU A 178 -14.46 11.08 3.33
C LEU A 178 -13.34 12.11 3.12
N HIS A 179 -13.32 12.80 1.98
CA HIS A 179 -12.25 13.73 1.61
C HIS A 179 -10.85 13.15 1.81
N PRO A 180 -10.52 12.02 1.15
CA PRO A 180 -9.25 11.37 1.37
C PRO A 180 -8.11 12.13 0.70
N ILE A 181 -6.93 12.07 1.30
CA ILE A 181 -5.68 12.23 0.54
C ILE A 181 -5.64 11.09 -0.47
N LEU A 182 -5.58 11.42 -1.75
CA LEU A 182 -5.51 10.41 -2.80
C LEU A 182 -4.05 10.19 -3.18
N HIS A 183 -3.60 8.94 -3.12
CA HIS A 183 -2.26 8.55 -3.51
C HIS A 183 -2.33 7.56 -4.68
N VAL A 184 -1.83 7.97 -5.83
CA VAL A 184 -1.91 7.22 -7.09
C VAL A 184 -0.60 7.32 -7.88
N ASN A 185 -0.39 6.44 -8.83
CA ASN A 185 0.63 6.62 -9.85
C ASN A 185 0.08 7.40 -11.07
N GLU A 186 0.96 7.78 -12.00
CA GLU A 186 0.60 8.54 -13.19
C GLU A 186 -0.51 7.86 -14.01
N ALA A 187 -0.37 6.56 -14.27
CA ALA A 187 -1.34 5.81 -15.07
C ALA A 187 -2.72 5.74 -14.37
N GLU A 188 -2.74 5.53 -13.05
CA GLU A 188 -3.95 5.56 -12.24
C GLU A 188 -4.59 6.95 -12.25
N ALA A 189 -3.80 8.02 -12.07
CA ALA A 189 -4.31 9.39 -12.09
C ALA A 189 -5.01 9.73 -13.43
N LEU A 190 -4.40 9.37 -14.54
CA LEU A 190 -4.98 9.56 -15.88
C LEU A 190 -6.26 8.72 -16.06
N ALA A 191 -6.24 7.46 -15.60
CA ALA A 191 -7.39 6.55 -15.73
C ALA A 191 -8.58 7.00 -14.88
N PHE A 192 -8.36 7.41 -13.62
CA PHE A 192 -9.43 7.89 -12.74
C PHE A 192 -10.03 9.22 -13.15
N SER A 193 -9.20 10.13 -13.68
CA SER A 193 -9.67 11.44 -14.13
C SER A 193 -10.28 11.43 -15.52
N GLY A 194 -9.91 10.47 -16.38
CA GLY A 194 -10.21 10.45 -17.79
C GLY A 194 -9.46 11.53 -18.59
N CYS A 195 -8.51 12.23 -17.98
CA CYS A 195 -7.67 13.23 -18.62
C CYS A 195 -6.52 12.56 -19.41
N ARG A 196 -5.93 13.34 -20.33
CA ARG A 196 -4.79 12.89 -21.15
C ARG A 196 -3.44 13.42 -20.63
N GLU A 197 -3.49 14.41 -19.78
CA GLU A 197 -2.32 15.09 -19.24
C GLU A 197 -2.39 15.06 -17.71
N ILE A 198 -1.22 14.94 -17.06
CA ILE A 198 -1.15 14.69 -15.64
C ILE A 198 -1.62 15.87 -14.79
N GLN A 199 -1.29 17.10 -15.18
CA GLN A 199 -1.68 18.28 -14.41
C GLN A 199 -3.21 18.48 -14.36
N PRO A 200 -3.95 18.46 -15.49
CA PRO A 200 -5.42 18.45 -15.46
C PRO A 200 -6.01 17.25 -14.70
N ALA A 201 -5.34 16.08 -14.75
CA ALA A 201 -5.78 14.91 -14.02
C ALA A 201 -5.75 15.14 -12.50
N ILE A 202 -4.65 15.68 -12.00
CA ILE A 202 -4.45 16.00 -10.58
C ILE A 202 -5.48 17.04 -10.11
N GLU A 203 -5.67 18.12 -10.87
CA GLU A 203 -6.64 19.17 -10.56
C GLU A 203 -8.08 18.61 -10.54
N HIS A 204 -8.43 17.73 -11.48
CA HIS A 204 -9.74 17.06 -11.51
C HIS A 204 -9.94 16.17 -10.26
N LEU A 205 -8.96 15.37 -9.90
CA LEU A 205 -9.01 14.49 -8.72
C LEU A 205 -9.09 15.30 -7.43
N TYR A 206 -8.35 16.42 -7.32
CA TYR A 206 -8.46 17.34 -6.21
C TYR A 206 -9.87 17.94 -6.07
N GLN A 207 -10.51 18.32 -7.18
CA GLN A 207 -11.90 18.79 -7.17
C GLN A 207 -12.88 17.71 -6.68
N ARG A 208 -12.57 16.43 -6.91
CA ARG A 208 -13.40 15.29 -6.47
C ARG A 208 -13.23 14.99 -4.98
N THR A 209 -12.01 15.00 -4.49
CA THR A 209 -11.71 14.66 -3.08
C THR A 209 -11.78 15.86 -2.16
N GLY A 210 -11.56 17.07 -2.69
CA GLY A 210 -11.42 18.30 -1.88
C GLY A 210 -10.17 18.26 -0.98
N GLN A 211 -9.21 17.36 -1.24
CA GLN A 211 -8.05 17.10 -0.39
C GLN A 211 -6.82 16.79 -1.25
N LEU A 212 -5.65 16.80 -0.63
CA LEU A 212 -4.36 16.54 -1.26
C LEU A 212 -4.39 15.34 -2.22
N VAL A 213 -3.88 15.53 -3.42
CA VAL A 213 -3.62 14.46 -4.40
C VAL A 213 -2.13 14.32 -4.56
N ILE A 214 -1.60 13.12 -4.35
CA ILE A 214 -0.19 12.76 -4.54
C ILE A 214 -0.11 11.82 -5.74
N VAL A 215 0.75 12.15 -6.69
CA VAL A 215 1.00 11.31 -7.87
C VAL A 215 2.47 10.97 -7.97
N THR A 216 2.77 9.67 -7.95
CA THR A 216 4.12 9.17 -8.21
C THR A 216 4.39 9.07 -9.72
N LEU A 217 5.55 9.53 -10.17
CA LEU A 217 5.97 9.63 -11.57
C LEU A 217 7.16 8.70 -11.89
N GLY A 218 7.27 7.58 -11.17
CA GLY A 218 8.37 6.64 -11.32
C GLY A 218 9.75 7.29 -11.06
N GLU A 219 10.66 7.18 -12.01
CA GLU A 219 12.01 7.76 -11.89
C GLU A 219 12.02 9.29 -11.78
N ASN A 220 10.96 9.97 -12.22
CA ASN A 220 10.81 11.40 -12.14
C ASN A 220 10.34 11.90 -10.76
N GLY A 221 10.11 11.00 -9.81
CA GLY A 221 9.74 11.35 -8.44
C GLY A 221 8.25 11.45 -8.19
N ALA A 222 7.79 12.52 -7.55
CA ALA A 222 6.38 12.72 -7.22
C ALA A 222 5.97 14.18 -7.25
N VAL A 223 4.70 14.40 -7.56
CA VAL A 223 4.02 15.70 -7.47
C VAL A 223 2.83 15.59 -6.54
N ALA A 224 2.47 16.68 -5.89
CA ALA A 224 1.27 16.75 -5.08
C ALA A 224 0.57 18.11 -5.23
N TYR A 225 -0.75 18.11 -5.00
CA TYR A 225 -1.58 19.29 -5.13
C TYR A 225 -2.69 19.34 -4.08
N ASP A 226 -2.76 20.45 -3.34
CA ASP A 226 -3.82 20.76 -2.37
C ASP A 226 -4.45 22.15 -2.59
N GLY A 227 -4.28 22.69 -3.81
CA GLY A 227 -4.48 24.09 -4.17
C GLY A 227 -3.14 24.80 -4.38
N ASN A 228 -2.04 24.22 -3.88
CA ASN A 228 -0.65 24.60 -4.18
C ASN A 228 0.06 23.38 -4.76
N TRP A 229 0.99 23.62 -5.68
CA TRP A 229 1.82 22.57 -6.25
C TRP A 229 3.05 22.31 -5.41
N TYR A 230 3.36 21.01 -5.21
CA TYR A 230 4.57 20.52 -4.57
C TYR A 230 5.19 19.48 -5.47
N GLU A 231 6.50 19.55 -5.64
CA GLU A 231 7.28 18.65 -6.48
C GLU A 231 8.51 18.16 -5.74
N ALA A 232 8.88 16.92 -5.96
CA ALA A 232 10.11 16.35 -5.47
C ALA A 232 10.68 15.38 -6.51
N ASP A 233 11.94 15.61 -6.90
CA ASP A 233 12.65 14.78 -7.85
C ASP A 233 12.79 13.33 -7.35
N GLY A 234 12.87 12.39 -8.28
CA GLY A 234 13.21 11.01 -8.00
C GLY A 234 14.69 10.82 -7.63
N PHE A 235 15.01 9.63 -7.19
CA PHE A 235 16.39 9.23 -6.91
C PHE A 235 16.84 8.21 -7.94
N PRO A 236 17.95 8.47 -8.66
CA PRO A 236 18.50 7.50 -9.60
C PRO A 236 18.79 6.17 -8.90
N THR A 237 18.24 5.09 -9.44
CA THR A 237 18.44 3.75 -8.89
C THR A 237 18.36 2.69 -9.97
N GLU A 238 19.04 1.57 -9.76
CA GLU A 238 18.87 0.40 -10.59
C GLU A 238 17.61 -0.36 -10.12
N VAL A 239 16.63 -0.48 -11.00
CA VAL A 239 15.36 -1.13 -10.69
C VAL A 239 15.51 -2.65 -10.73
N VAL A 240 15.30 -3.29 -9.58
CA VAL A 240 15.28 -4.75 -9.42
C VAL A 240 13.84 -5.27 -9.35
N ASP A 241 13.00 -4.59 -8.56
CA ASP A 241 11.62 -4.98 -8.31
C ASP A 241 10.75 -3.76 -7.99
N THR A 242 9.64 -3.59 -8.70
CA THR A 242 8.71 -2.46 -8.46
C THR A 242 7.55 -2.80 -7.54
N VAL A 243 7.42 -4.07 -7.11
CA VAL A 243 6.35 -4.49 -6.19
C VAL A 243 6.47 -3.76 -4.86
N GLY A 244 5.35 -3.18 -4.40
CA GLY A 244 5.28 -2.45 -3.14
C GLY A 244 5.95 -1.07 -3.15
N ALA A 245 6.43 -0.57 -4.30
CA ALA A 245 7.04 0.77 -4.39
C ALA A 245 6.04 1.87 -4.00
N GLY A 246 4.81 1.80 -4.48
CA GLY A 246 3.73 2.73 -4.15
C GLY A 246 3.37 2.69 -2.66
N ASP A 247 3.19 1.48 -2.11
CA ASP A 247 2.90 1.29 -0.69
C ASP A 247 4.03 1.83 0.19
N SER A 248 5.27 1.58 -0.23
CA SER A 248 6.46 2.08 0.47
C SER A 248 6.52 3.60 0.45
N HIS A 249 6.14 4.22 -0.67
CA HIS A 249 6.03 5.68 -0.78
C HIS A 249 4.96 6.21 0.19
N VAL A 250 3.78 5.57 0.27
CA VAL A 250 2.73 5.95 1.25
C VAL A 250 3.25 5.83 2.69
N GLY A 251 3.85 4.69 3.06
CA GLY A 251 4.38 4.47 4.40
C GLY A 251 5.45 5.49 4.80
N ALA A 252 6.33 5.83 3.87
CA ALA A 252 7.37 6.84 4.08
C ALA A 252 6.79 8.26 4.14
N PHE A 253 5.80 8.59 3.30
CA PHE A 253 5.08 9.86 3.36
C PHE A 253 4.39 10.04 4.72
N ILE A 254 3.64 9.04 5.19
CA ILE A 254 3.01 9.07 6.51
C ILE A 254 4.08 9.30 7.59
N SER A 255 5.18 8.54 7.54
CA SER A 255 6.28 8.68 8.51
C SER A 255 6.84 10.10 8.56
N ALA A 256 7.10 10.69 7.39
CA ALA A 256 7.62 12.04 7.27
C ALA A 256 6.64 13.09 7.83
N ARG A 257 5.35 12.92 7.57
CA ARG A 257 4.31 13.82 8.08
C ARG A 257 4.11 13.69 9.59
N LEU A 258 4.21 12.49 10.15
CA LEU A 258 4.17 12.26 11.61
C LEU A 258 5.34 12.93 12.34
N GLU A 259 6.51 12.99 11.71
CA GLU A 259 7.69 13.70 12.23
C GLU A 259 7.62 15.23 11.98
N GLY A 260 6.60 15.70 11.27
CA GLY A 260 6.34 17.13 11.03
C GLY A 260 7.15 17.74 9.90
N LEU A 261 7.69 16.94 8.96
CA LEU A 261 8.29 17.44 7.73
C LEU A 261 7.25 18.20 6.90
N ASP A 262 7.66 19.24 6.19
CA ASP A 262 6.80 19.93 5.24
C ASP A 262 6.45 19.02 4.03
N MET A 263 5.58 19.51 3.13
CA MET A 263 5.08 18.69 2.03
C MET A 263 6.20 18.26 1.06
N THR A 264 7.07 19.20 0.66
CA THR A 264 8.16 18.91 -0.27
C THR A 264 9.19 17.97 0.37
N GLN A 265 9.50 18.17 1.64
CA GLN A 265 10.40 17.29 2.39
C GLN A 265 9.80 15.88 2.51
N ALA A 266 8.48 15.78 2.78
CA ALA A 266 7.79 14.50 2.90
C ALA A 266 7.78 13.73 1.57
N LEU A 267 7.48 14.38 0.46
CA LEU A 267 7.55 13.78 -0.87
C LEU A 267 8.97 13.31 -1.22
N ARG A 268 9.98 14.17 -0.97
CA ARG A 268 11.37 13.82 -1.20
C ARG A 268 11.81 12.60 -0.37
N PHE A 269 11.44 12.56 0.90
CA PHE A 269 11.74 11.42 1.77
C PHE A 269 11.04 10.15 1.27
N ALA A 270 9.78 10.24 0.87
CA ALA A 270 9.02 9.12 0.32
C ALA A 270 9.65 8.60 -0.98
N ASN A 271 10.05 9.48 -1.91
CA ASN A 271 10.77 9.11 -3.12
C ASN A 271 12.08 8.37 -2.80
N LYS A 272 12.83 8.84 -1.80
CA LYS A 272 14.09 8.20 -1.38
C LYS A 272 13.87 6.80 -0.83
N VAL A 273 12.88 6.61 0.05
CA VAL A 273 12.55 5.28 0.58
C VAL A 273 12.13 4.35 -0.54
N SER A 274 11.19 4.80 -1.40
CA SER A 274 10.70 4.01 -2.53
C SER A 274 11.84 3.62 -3.50
N SER A 275 12.80 4.53 -3.78
CA SER A 275 13.95 4.22 -4.62
C SER A 275 14.85 3.12 -4.04
N GLN A 276 15.00 3.06 -2.72
CA GLN A 276 15.77 1.99 -2.06
C GLN A 276 15.01 0.65 -2.08
N ILE A 277 13.69 0.68 -2.00
CA ILE A 277 12.85 -0.52 -2.11
C ILE A 277 12.95 -1.10 -3.51
N VAL A 278 12.79 -0.30 -4.56
CA VAL A 278 12.85 -0.82 -5.93
C VAL A 278 14.23 -1.34 -6.35
N ALA A 279 15.28 -1.02 -5.60
CA ALA A 279 16.63 -1.57 -5.77
C ALA A 279 16.81 -2.96 -5.14
N SER A 280 15.78 -3.52 -4.51
CA SER A 280 15.80 -4.83 -3.85
C SER A 280 14.61 -5.70 -4.30
N LYS A 281 14.65 -7.00 -3.97
CA LYS A 281 13.49 -7.86 -4.17
C LYS A 281 12.53 -7.72 -3.00
N GLY A 282 11.27 -7.39 -3.32
CA GLY A 282 10.22 -7.17 -2.32
C GLY A 282 10.45 -5.93 -1.46
N VAL A 283 9.55 -5.67 -0.51
CA VAL A 283 9.62 -4.51 0.40
C VAL A 283 10.61 -4.79 1.53
N HIS A 284 11.90 -4.66 1.23
CA HIS A 284 12.99 -4.96 2.15
C HIS A 284 14.05 -3.85 2.18
N LEU A 285 14.49 -3.51 3.40
CA LEU A 285 15.60 -2.59 3.65
C LEU A 285 16.62 -3.27 4.57
N THR A 286 17.91 -3.11 4.27
CA THR A 286 18.97 -3.57 5.17
C THR A 286 18.94 -2.76 6.48
N LYS A 287 19.55 -3.30 7.55
CA LYS A 287 19.62 -2.60 8.85
C LYS A 287 20.31 -1.25 8.72
N GLU A 288 21.35 -1.17 7.91
CA GLU A 288 22.10 0.06 7.64
C GLU A 288 21.22 1.10 6.94
N GLN A 289 20.42 0.68 5.95
CA GLN A 289 19.45 1.56 5.27
C GLN A 289 18.38 2.04 6.24
N GLN A 290 17.82 1.15 7.07
CA GLN A 290 16.83 1.51 8.08
C GLN A 290 17.37 2.56 9.06
N GLU A 291 18.60 2.38 9.58
CA GLU A 291 19.23 3.32 10.51
C GLU A 291 19.51 4.69 9.85
N ALA A 292 19.99 4.67 8.61
CA ALA A 292 20.26 5.90 7.85
C ALA A 292 18.96 6.69 7.62
N LEU A 293 17.88 6.01 7.19
CA LEU A 293 16.58 6.64 6.96
C LEU A 293 15.95 7.17 8.26
N ARG A 294 16.04 6.41 9.36
CA ARG A 294 15.57 6.89 10.68
C ARG A 294 16.31 8.13 11.15
N THR A 295 17.62 8.18 10.89
CA THR A 295 18.45 9.33 11.26
C THR A 295 18.05 10.56 10.44
N GLU A 296 17.90 10.39 9.14
CA GLU A 296 17.48 11.47 8.23
C GLU A 296 16.08 12.00 8.59
N LEU A 297 15.14 11.09 8.87
CA LEU A 297 13.76 11.43 9.22
C LEU A 297 13.68 12.34 10.47
N LYS A 298 14.62 12.20 11.41
CA LYS A 298 14.69 12.99 12.65
C LYS A 298 15.51 14.27 12.54
N GLN A 299 16.25 14.43 11.45
CA GLN A 299 16.99 15.67 11.17
C GLN A 299 16.03 16.66 10.49
N LYS A 300 15.42 17.55 11.31
CA LYS A 300 14.54 18.63 10.85
C LYS A 300 15.32 19.74 10.19
#